data_e5fe07d4c1e2b619069fbdd82dd70d06
#
_entry.id   e5fe07d4c1e2b619069fbdd82dd70d06
#
_cell.length_a   1.000
_cell.length_b   1.000
_cell.length_c   1.000
_cell.angle_alpha   90.00
_cell.angle_beta   90.00
_cell.angle_gamma   90.00
#
_symmetry.space_group_name_H-M   'P 1'
#
loop_
_entity.id
_entity.type
_entity.pdbx_description
1 polymer ?
#
loop_
_entity_poly.entity_id
_entity_poly.type
_entity_poly.pdbx_seq_one_letter_code
_entity_poly.pdbx_strand_id
1 'polypeptide(L)'
;MTTGQISKLHNLCLQINLLAAKYDDAPVVIYTMVGDNKFAPVICISVYEGKPFKEIMSLCIPTDKAVDKKYRLQLKMLKDIKKKLEVKENE
;
A
#
# COMPACT_ATOMS: atom_id res chain seq x y z
N MET A 1 -0.65 -14.97 5.70
CA MET A 1 -1.82 -14.08 5.55
C MET A 1 -2.95 -14.79 4.81
N THR A 2 -4.18 -14.49 5.16
CA THR A 2 -5.35 -14.99 4.43
C THR A 2 -5.57 -14.21 3.13
N THR A 3 -6.35 -14.79 2.22
CA THR A 3 -6.75 -14.12 0.99
C THR A 3 -7.45 -12.80 1.28
N GLY A 4 -8.30 -12.77 2.31
CA GLY A 4 -9.00 -11.54 2.72
C GLY A 4 -8.06 -10.45 3.20
N GLN A 5 -7.03 -10.79 3.92
CA GLN A 5 -6.02 -9.83 4.37
C GLN A 5 -5.20 -9.27 3.22
N ILE A 6 -4.83 -10.11 2.26
CA ILE A 6 -4.13 -9.70 1.04
C ILE A 6 -5.02 -8.76 0.22
N SER A 7 -6.29 -9.12 0.02
CA SER A 7 -7.26 -8.30 -0.71
C SER A 7 -7.45 -6.94 -0.05
N LYS A 8 -7.45 -6.88 1.27
CA LYS A 8 -7.60 -5.62 2.00
C LYS A 8 -6.46 -4.66 1.71
N LEU A 9 -5.21 -5.16 1.71
CA LEU A 9 -4.05 -4.34 1.35
C LEU A 9 -4.13 -3.85 -0.09
N HIS A 10 -4.44 -4.76 -1.01
CA HIS A 10 -4.55 -4.43 -2.43
C HIS A 10 -5.63 -3.37 -2.67
N ASN A 11 -6.80 -3.54 -2.07
CA ASN A 11 -7.91 -2.61 -2.25
C ASN A 11 -7.59 -1.22 -1.67
N LEU A 12 -6.89 -1.15 -0.56
CA LEU A 12 -6.45 0.14 -0.01
C LEU A 12 -5.48 0.85 -0.96
N CYS A 13 -4.52 0.13 -1.54
CA CYS A 13 -3.59 0.69 -2.51
C CYS A 13 -4.34 1.22 -3.74
N LEU A 14 -5.30 0.46 -4.24
CA LEU A 14 -6.12 0.85 -5.37
C LEU A 14 -6.93 2.11 -5.06
N GLN A 15 -7.58 2.15 -3.91
CA GLN A 15 -8.38 3.31 -3.48
C GLN A 15 -7.54 4.57 -3.33
N ILE A 16 -6.34 4.43 -2.75
CA ILE A 16 -5.41 5.56 -2.61
C ILE A 16 -5.02 6.10 -3.98
N ASN A 17 -4.64 5.23 -4.91
CA ASN A 17 -4.22 5.65 -6.25
C ASN A 17 -5.37 6.30 -7.03
N LEU A 18 -6.59 5.83 -6.85
CA LEU A 18 -7.76 6.44 -7.50
C LEU A 18 -8.02 7.85 -6.94
N LEU A 19 -7.88 8.05 -5.65
CA LEU A 19 -8.00 9.38 -5.04
C LEU A 19 -6.84 10.28 -5.45
N ALA A 20 -5.62 9.74 -5.44
CA ALA A 20 -4.40 10.49 -5.73
C ALA A 20 -4.35 10.98 -7.18
N ALA A 21 -5.01 10.28 -8.10
CA ALA A 21 -5.04 10.66 -9.51
C ALA A 21 -5.67 12.04 -9.76
N LYS A 22 -6.40 12.56 -8.78
CA LYS A 22 -7.04 13.88 -8.85
C LYS A 22 -6.09 15.03 -8.50
N TYR A 23 -4.91 14.72 -7.96
CA TYR A 23 -3.97 15.73 -7.41
C TYR A 23 -2.57 15.52 -7.96
N ASP A 24 -1.90 16.61 -8.33
CA ASP A 24 -0.57 16.56 -8.96
C ASP A 24 0.54 16.09 -8.02
N ASP A 25 0.43 16.40 -6.74
CA ASP A 25 1.47 16.16 -5.73
C ASP A 25 1.09 15.08 -4.72
N ALA A 26 0.04 14.35 -4.98
CA ALA A 26 -0.41 13.29 -4.10
C ALA A 26 0.53 12.09 -4.14
N PRO A 27 0.61 11.33 -3.03
CA PRO A 27 1.42 10.12 -3.02
C PRO A 27 0.91 9.06 -4.00
N VAL A 28 1.83 8.28 -4.53
CA VAL A 28 1.54 7.13 -5.41
C VAL A 28 1.96 5.87 -4.69
N VAL A 29 1.09 4.88 -4.65
CA VAL A 29 1.36 3.59 -4.02
C VAL A 29 1.54 2.53 -5.09
N ILE A 30 2.68 1.84 -5.04
CA ILE A 30 2.94 0.72 -5.93
C ILE A 30 2.79 -0.57 -5.13
N TYR A 31 1.86 -1.41 -5.58
CA TYR A 31 1.62 -2.73 -4.99
C TYR A 31 2.11 -3.79 -5.97
N THR A 32 2.97 -4.69 -5.47
CA THR A 32 3.49 -5.81 -6.26
C THR A 32 3.39 -7.10 -5.46
N MET A 33 3.09 -8.17 -6.14
CA MET A 33 3.15 -9.51 -5.55
C MET A 33 4.15 -10.33 -6.36
N VAL A 34 5.20 -10.80 -5.71
CA VAL A 34 6.26 -11.59 -6.35
C VAL A 34 6.28 -12.97 -5.71
N GLY A 35 6.25 -13.99 -6.55
CA GLY A 35 6.32 -15.37 -6.08
C GLY A 35 6.80 -16.29 -7.17
N ASP A 36 7.15 -17.51 -6.79
CA ASP A 36 7.48 -18.58 -7.71
C ASP A 36 6.89 -19.91 -7.23
N ASN A 37 7.17 -20.99 -7.97
CA ASN A 37 6.59 -22.30 -7.66
C ASN A 37 7.12 -22.93 -6.37
N LYS A 38 8.16 -22.38 -5.77
CA LYS A 38 8.83 -22.96 -4.59
C LYS A 38 8.53 -22.21 -3.30
N PHE A 39 8.18 -20.95 -3.38
CA PHE A 39 8.02 -20.08 -2.21
C PHE A 39 6.68 -19.37 -2.24
N ALA A 40 6.15 -19.12 -1.06
CA ALA A 40 4.95 -18.30 -0.91
C ALA A 40 5.21 -16.89 -1.48
N PRO A 41 4.21 -16.26 -2.10
CA PRO A 41 4.37 -14.90 -2.62
C PRO A 41 4.74 -13.91 -1.52
N VAL A 42 5.50 -12.89 -1.92
CA VAL A 42 5.84 -11.75 -1.07
C VAL A 42 5.12 -10.53 -1.63
N ILE A 43 4.43 -9.80 -0.77
CA ILE A 43 3.77 -8.55 -1.13
C ILE A 43 4.72 -7.41 -0.81
N CYS A 44 5.01 -6.59 -1.82
CA CYS A 44 5.84 -5.41 -1.66
C CYS A 44 5.00 -4.18 -1.95
N ILE A 45 4.98 -3.23 -1.00
CA ILE A 45 4.25 -1.98 -1.13
C ILE A 45 5.24 -0.85 -0.96
N SER A 46 5.29 0.04 -1.95
CA SER A 46 6.16 1.22 -1.94
C SER A 46 5.32 2.46 -2.11
N VAL A 47 5.64 3.51 -1.38
CA VAL A 47 4.95 4.80 -1.47
C VAL A 47 5.94 5.86 -1.94
N TYR A 48 5.54 6.61 -2.94
CA TYR A 48 6.34 7.70 -3.53
C TYR A 48 5.56 9.01 -3.41
N GLU A 49 6.24 10.09 -3.13
CA GLU A 49 5.62 11.42 -3.16
C GLU A 49 6.59 12.50 -3.62
N GLY A 50 6.04 13.65 -3.99
CA GLY A 50 6.81 14.81 -4.40
C GLY A 50 7.12 14.89 -5.88
N LYS A 51 7.81 15.97 -6.26
CA LYS A 51 8.27 16.22 -7.63
C LYS A 51 9.74 16.67 -7.58
N PRO A 52 10.69 15.82 -8.03
CA PRO A 52 10.48 14.48 -8.60
C PRO A 52 9.99 13.48 -7.52
N PHE A 53 9.33 12.43 -7.96
CA PHE A 53 8.86 11.39 -7.04
C PHE A 53 10.01 10.77 -6.26
N LYS A 54 9.84 10.73 -4.96
CA LYS A 54 10.82 10.15 -4.04
C LYS A 54 10.14 9.09 -3.20
N GLU A 55 10.81 7.94 -3.09
CA GLU A 55 10.31 6.86 -2.24
C GLU A 55 10.40 7.28 -0.77
N ILE A 56 9.27 7.23 -0.08
CA ILE A 56 9.18 7.56 1.34
C ILE A 56 8.98 6.32 2.21
N MET A 57 8.55 5.22 1.61
CA MET A 57 8.35 3.97 2.32
C MET A 57 8.42 2.80 1.35
N SER A 58 9.03 1.71 1.80
CA SER A 58 8.98 0.43 1.09
C SER A 58 8.96 -0.69 2.12
N LEU A 59 8.01 -1.62 1.96
CA LEU A 59 7.86 -2.73 2.88
C LEU A 59 7.46 -3.97 2.12
N CYS A 60 8.16 -5.08 2.39
CA CYS A 60 7.83 -6.39 1.82
C CYS A 60 7.40 -7.34 2.93
N ILE A 61 6.29 -8.03 2.71
CA ILE A 61 5.68 -8.93 3.70
C ILE A 61 5.52 -10.31 3.08
N PRO A 62 6.15 -11.36 3.65
CA PRO A 62 5.89 -12.74 3.24
C PRO A 62 4.45 -13.14 3.55
N THR A 63 3.79 -13.83 2.62
CA THR A 63 2.38 -14.22 2.78
C THR A 63 2.20 -15.53 3.54
N ASP A 64 3.27 -16.31 3.71
CA ASP A 64 3.22 -17.61 4.37
C ASP A 64 3.30 -17.51 5.90
N LYS A 65 3.58 -16.33 6.43
CA LYS A 65 3.69 -16.13 7.86
C LYS A 65 2.42 -15.55 8.45
N ALA A 66 2.22 -15.79 9.75
CA ALA A 66 1.10 -15.20 10.46
C ALA A 66 1.16 -13.68 10.37
N VAL A 67 -0.01 -13.07 10.36
CA VAL A 67 -0.14 -11.62 10.40
C VAL A 67 0.50 -11.09 11.65
N ASP A 68 1.47 -10.26 11.48
CA ASP A 68 2.25 -9.71 12.55
C ASP A 68 2.22 -8.18 12.55
N LYS A 69 3.18 -7.60 13.25
CA LYS A 69 3.33 -6.15 13.36
C LYS A 69 3.49 -5.46 12.01
N LYS A 70 4.15 -6.11 11.04
CA LYS A 70 4.39 -5.51 9.71
C LYS A 70 3.09 -5.30 8.95
N TYR A 71 2.20 -6.30 8.95
CA TYR A 71 0.90 -6.17 8.31
C TYR A 71 0.09 -5.04 8.94
N ARG A 72 0.03 -5.02 10.28
CA ARG A 72 -0.74 -3.99 11.01
C ARG A 72 -0.19 -2.59 10.77
N LEU A 73 1.13 -2.46 10.78
CA LEU A 73 1.79 -1.18 10.50
C LEU A 73 1.48 -0.71 9.09
N GLN A 74 1.61 -1.60 8.11
CA GLN A 74 1.34 -1.28 6.71
C GLN A 74 -0.11 -0.85 6.52
N LEU A 75 -1.04 -1.59 7.13
CA LEU A 75 -2.45 -1.28 7.05
C LEU A 75 -2.76 0.10 7.63
N LYS A 76 -2.18 0.41 8.80
CA LYS A 76 -2.35 1.71 9.44
C LYS A 76 -1.81 2.84 8.57
N MET A 77 -0.62 2.69 8.02
CA MET A 77 0.01 3.70 7.18
C MET A 77 -0.81 3.97 5.92
N LEU A 78 -1.32 2.93 5.28
CA LEU A 78 -2.17 3.09 4.10
C LEU A 78 -3.50 3.77 4.45
N LYS A 79 -4.11 3.41 5.57
CA LYS A 79 -5.33 4.07 6.03
C LYS A 79 -5.11 5.55 6.33
N ASP A 80 -3.96 5.90 6.91
CA ASP A 80 -3.62 7.29 7.20
C ASP A 80 -3.45 8.11 5.92
N ILE A 81 -2.80 7.54 4.90
CA ILE A 81 -2.64 8.18 3.59
C ILE A 81 -4.00 8.41 2.95
N LYS A 82 -4.85 7.38 2.94
CA LYS A 82 -6.20 7.47 2.38
C LYS A 82 -7.01 8.56 3.08
N LYS A 83 -6.95 8.61 4.42
CA LYS A 83 -7.68 9.61 5.20
C LYS A 83 -7.25 11.03 4.85
N LYS A 84 -5.96 11.28 4.69
CA LYS A 84 -5.45 12.59 4.31
C LYS A 84 -5.97 13.01 2.94
N LEU A 85 -6.03 12.08 1.99
CA LEU A 85 -6.56 12.35 0.66
C LEU A 85 -8.07 12.61 0.68
N GLU A 86 -8.81 11.91 1.51
CA GLU A 86 -10.25 12.13 1.68
C GLU A 86 -10.54 13.51 2.27
N VAL A 87 -9.74 13.95 3.24
CA VAL A 87 -9.85 15.30 3.80
C VAL A 87 -9.62 16.34 2.71
N LYS A 88 -8.58 16.14 1.88
CA LYS A 88 -8.26 17.04 0.77
C LYS A 88 -9.40 17.10 -0.26
N GLU A 89 -10.05 15.98 -0.53
CA GLU A 89 -11.18 15.90 -1.45
C GLU A 89 -12.39 16.71 -0.97
N ASN A 90 -12.57 16.82 0.34
CA ASN A 90 -13.68 17.52 0.96
C ASN A 90 -13.43 19.01 1.24
N GLU A 91 -12.25 19.50 0.91
CA GLU A 91 -11.91 20.93 1.03
C GLU A 91 -12.52 21.78 -0.06
#